data_950b535c01a0e5e0f6b863661a5fa1c0
#
_entry.id   950b535c01a0e5e0f6b863661a5fa1c0
#
_cell.length_a   1.000
_cell.length_b   1.000
_cell.length_c   1.000
_cell.angle_alpha   90.00
_cell.angle_beta   90.00
_cell.angle_gamma   90.00
#
_symmetry.space_group_name_H-M   'P 1'
#
loop_
_entity.id
_entity.type
_entity.pdbx_description
1 polymer ?
#
loop_
_entity_poly.entity_id
_entity_poly.type
_entity_poly.pdbx_seq_one_letter_code
_entity_poly.pdbx_strand_id
1 'polypeptide(L)'
;MAEARLAPAASLQSAIAGDGFAFLSAAAMRPLLLASGPLADWEAFRASWNDLALDTYMADGGRYRRRRHAVFAIDEDGMSRQPHQPHYQSLDYNTLNGGIARWFEPVTTGDGPTLRTILGFCHRLFGSLAPASMAWHVEVHQFRIEARSGTQGLPTPEGLHRDGVDYVLVLLVNRQNIGRGTTTIHSLDRRLLGSFTLTEPFDAALVDDARVYHGVTPVEPVDLTQPAYRDVLVVTFRRKSNVEGRTSEG
;
A
#
# COMPACT_ATOMS: atom_id res chain seq x y z
N MET A 1 -9.30 24.93 5.53
CA MET A 1 -8.23 23.94 5.26
C MET A 1 -7.65 23.54 6.60
N ALA A 2 -7.89 22.32 7.06
CA ALA A 2 -7.33 21.84 8.32
C ALA A 2 -5.89 21.40 8.07
N GLU A 3 -4.93 22.08 8.67
CA GLU A 3 -3.53 21.66 8.74
C GLU A 3 -3.45 20.32 9.48
N ALA A 4 -2.89 19.30 8.82
CA ALA A 4 -2.63 18.00 9.43
C ALA A 4 -1.57 18.19 10.53
N ARG A 5 -1.99 18.19 11.80
CA ARG A 5 -1.11 18.22 12.95
C ARG A 5 -0.32 16.90 13.05
N LEU A 6 0.99 17.03 13.15
CA LEU A 6 1.93 15.96 13.48
C LEU A 6 1.55 15.32 14.82
N ALA A 7 1.25 14.02 14.79
CA ALA A 7 0.79 13.31 15.97
C ALA A 7 1.80 12.25 16.45
N PRO A 8 2.10 12.13 17.78
CA PRO A 8 2.79 10.99 18.37
C PRO A 8 2.05 9.66 18.07
N ALA A 9 2.72 8.50 18.23
CA ALA A 9 2.13 7.19 17.89
C ALA A 9 0.73 6.94 18.48
N ALA A 10 0.46 7.39 19.71
CA ALA A 10 -0.88 7.29 20.33
C ALA A 10 -1.96 8.10 19.61
N SER A 11 -1.58 9.21 18.95
CA SER A 11 -2.50 10.01 18.16
C SER A 11 -2.71 9.42 16.75
N LEU A 12 -1.74 8.63 16.23
CA LEU A 12 -1.90 7.90 14.97
C LEU A 12 -2.93 6.77 15.12
N GLN A 13 -2.85 5.99 16.20
CA GLN A 13 -3.89 5.01 16.55
C GLN A 13 -5.26 5.67 16.68
N SER A 14 -5.34 6.78 17.41
CA SER A 14 -6.59 7.52 17.61
C SER A 14 -7.16 8.07 16.30
N ALA A 15 -6.32 8.54 15.38
CA ALA A 15 -6.76 9.01 14.06
C ALA A 15 -7.34 7.88 13.23
N ILE A 16 -6.66 6.73 13.14
CA ILE A 16 -7.16 5.57 12.38
C ILE A 16 -8.44 5.03 13.03
N ALA A 17 -8.46 4.89 14.36
CA ALA A 17 -9.65 4.43 15.08
C ALA A 17 -10.84 5.40 14.98
N GLY A 18 -10.60 6.72 14.94
CA GLY A 18 -11.62 7.75 14.82
C GLY A 18 -12.09 7.95 13.38
N ASP A 19 -11.16 8.32 12.51
CA ASP A 19 -11.45 8.80 11.15
C ASP A 19 -11.37 7.69 10.08
N GLY A 20 -10.83 6.52 10.41
CA GLY A 20 -10.62 5.41 9.48
C GLY A 20 -9.35 5.56 8.64
N PHE A 21 -8.58 6.65 8.79
CA PHE A 21 -7.33 6.86 8.06
C PHE A 21 -6.42 7.85 8.76
N ALA A 22 -5.15 7.86 8.34
CA ALA A 22 -4.20 8.91 8.69
C ALA A 22 -3.27 9.19 7.50
N PHE A 23 -2.94 10.47 7.30
CA PHE A 23 -1.84 10.90 6.43
C PHE A 23 -0.65 11.30 7.30
N LEU A 24 0.54 10.85 6.92
CA LEU A 24 1.81 11.21 7.53
C LEU A 24 2.74 11.80 6.47
N SER A 25 3.26 12.98 6.73
CA SER A 25 4.35 13.52 5.93
C SER A 25 5.64 12.71 6.14
N ALA A 26 6.58 12.80 5.21
CA ALA A 26 7.91 12.19 5.32
C ALA A 26 8.62 12.56 6.63
N ALA A 27 8.47 13.82 7.07
CA ALA A 27 9.04 14.30 8.32
C ALA A 27 8.46 13.59 9.57
N ALA A 28 7.21 13.13 9.50
CA ALA A 28 6.56 12.37 10.55
C ALA A 28 6.80 10.85 10.43
N MET A 29 6.69 10.29 9.23
CA MET A 29 6.76 8.85 8.99
C MET A 29 8.17 8.29 9.17
N ARG A 30 9.20 8.96 8.62
CA ARG A 30 10.57 8.47 8.67
C ARG A 30 11.10 8.25 10.10
N PRO A 31 10.90 9.16 11.07
CA PRO A 31 11.28 8.90 12.47
C PRO A 31 10.55 7.71 13.10
N LEU A 32 9.28 7.48 12.78
CA LEU A 32 8.51 6.33 13.27
C LEU A 32 9.07 5.01 12.73
N LEU A 33 9.46 4.97 11.47
CA LEU A 33 10.14 3.82 10.88
C LEU A 33 11.50 3.58 11.54
N LEU A 34 12.32 4.62 11.71
CA LEU A 34 13.64 4.50 12.35
C LEU A 34 13.53 4.05 13.81
N ALA A 35 12.49 4.46 14.54
CA ALA A 35 12.19 3.94 15.87
C ALA A 35 11.73 2.48 15.86
N SER A 36 11.31 1.97 14.71
CA SER A 36 10.83 0.60 14.50
C SER A 36 11.93 -0.37 14.08
N GLY A 37 13.00 0.11 13.47
CA GLY A 37 14.13 -0.67 13.00
C GLY A 37 15.02 0.09 12.00
N PRO A 38 16.07 -0.55 11.49
CA PRO A 38 17.00 0.07 10.55
C PRO A 38 16.41 0.22 9.15
N LEU A 39 16.79 1.28 8.44
CA LEU A 39 16.55 1.51 7.02
C LEU A 39 17.87 1.42 6.24
N ALA A 40 18.74 0.48 6.61
CA ALA A 40 20.13 0.44 6.16
C ALA A 40 20.28 0.17 4.65
N ASP A 41 19.32 -0.51 4.04
CA ASP A 41 19.28 -0.81 2.61
C ASP A 41 18.26 0.04 1.83
N TRP A 42 17.84 1.19 2.37
CA TRP A 42 16.81 2.04 1.75
C TRP A 42 17.10 2.37 0.27
N GLU A 43 18.33 2.71 -0.07
CA GLU A 43 18.67 3.06 -1.46
C GLU A 43 18.58 1.84 -2.40
N ALA A 44 19.03 0.67 -1.97
CA ALA A 44 18.88 -0.58 -2.73
C ALA A 44 17.41 -0.99 -2.82
N PHE A 45 16.65 -0.84 -1.73
CA PHE A 45 15.22 -1.09 -1.71
C PHE A 45 14.49 -0.18 -2.70
N ARG A 46 14.73 1.12 -2.68
CA ARG A 46 14.18 2.10 -3.62
C ARG A 46 14.57 1.80 -5.07
N ALA A 47 15.82 1.42 -5.31
CA ALA A 47 16.33 1.10 -6.65
C ALA A 47 15.61 -0.12 -7.28
N SER A 48 15.04 -1.02 -6.48
CA SER A 48 14.34 -2.21 -6.98
C SER A 48 13.07 -1.89 -7.79
N TRP A 49 12.54 -0.68 -7.71
CA TRP A 49 11.44 -0.23 -8.58
C TRP A 49 11.86 -0.07 -10.04
N ASN A 50 13.16 0.06 -10.34
CA ASN A 50 13.62 0.21 -11.72
C ASN A 50 13.49 -1.07 -12.57
N ASP A 51 13.33 -2.22 -11.90
CA ASP A 51 13.22 -3.54 -12.55
C ASP A 51 11.81 -4.14 -12.47
N LEU A 52 10.79 -3.34 -12.19
CA LEU A 52 9.42 -3.84 -12.09
C LEU A 52 8.91 -4.32 -13.46
N ALA A 53 8.30 -5.50 -13.48
CA ALA A 53 7.63 -6.03 -14.65
C ALA A 53 6.33 -5.28 -14.96
N LEU A 54 5.95 -5.24 -16.24
CA LEU A 54 4.67 -4.69 -16.66
C LEU A 54 3.52 -5.52 -16.06
N ASP A 55 2.51 -4.84 -15.54
CA ASP A 55 1.25 -5.47 -15.13
C ASP A 55 0.45 -5.85 -16.39
N THR A 56 0.38 -7.13 -16.67
CA THR A 56 -0.34 -7.68 -17.82
C THR A 56 -1.80 -8.00 -17.56
N TYR A 57 -2.29 -7.76 -16.33
CA TYR A 57 -3.66 -8.04 -15.90
C TYR A 57 -4.55 -6.80 -15.88
N MET A 58 -4.16 -5.74 -16.59
CA MET A 58 -4.95 -4.52 -16.70
C MET A 58 -6.10 -4.73 -17.70
N ALA A 59 -7.35 -4.74 -17.20
CA ALA A 59 -8.53 -4.97 -18.03
C ALA A 59 -8.80 -3.83 -19.03
N ASP A 60 -8.32 -2.61 -18.74
CA ASP A 60 -8.36 -1.46 -19.64
C ASP A 60 -7.28 -1.50 -20.76
N GLY A 61 -6.45 -2.56 -20.77
CA GLY A 61 -5.32 -2.68 -21.69
C GLY A 61 -4.18 -1.69 -21.40
N GLY A 62 -4.24 -0.97 -20.29
CA GLY A 62 -3.26 0.05 -19.90
C GLY A 62 -1.86 -0.53 -19.71
N ARG A 63 -0.84 0.22 -20.18
CA ARG A 63 0.57 -0.15 -20.04
C ARG A 63 1.34 0.83 -19.15
N TYR A 64 0.63 1.51 -18.29
CA TYR A 64 1.14 2.54 -17.39
C TYR A 64 1.50 2.01 -16.00
N ARG A 65 1.18 0.73 -15.68
CA ARG A 65 1.44 0.13 -14.36
C ARG A 65 2.47 -0.98 -14.45
N ARG A 66 3.49 -0.89 -13.58
CA ARG A 66 4.43 -1.98 -13.33
C ARG A 66 4.30 -2.41 -11.89
N ARG A 67 4.52 -3.71 -11.61
CA ARG A 67 4.42 -4.20 -10.24
C ARG A 67 5.20 -5.47 -9.98
N ARG A 68 5.49 -5.69 -8.68
CA ARG A 68 5.88 -6.97 -8.09
C ARG A 68 5.05 -7.21 -6.85
N HIS A 69 5.01 -8.47 -6.42
CA HIS A 69 4.17 -8.93 -5.33
C HIS A 69 4.92 -9.93 -4.45
N ALA A 70 4.67 -9.88 -3.15
CA ALA A 70 5.12 -10.90 -2.20
C ALA A 70 4.09 -11.04 -1.08
N VAL A 71 4.07 -12.22 -0.46
CA VAL A 71 3.19 -12.53 0.66
C VAL A 71 4.01 -12.86 1.88
N PHE A 72 3.55 -12.40 3.04
CA PHE A 72 4.13 -12.71 4.36
C PHE A 72 3.03 -13.23 5.29
N ALA A 73 3.41 -14.10 6.21
CA ALA A 73 2.66 -14.39 7.41
C ALA A 73 3.33 -13.69 8.58
N ILE A 74 2.51 -13.10 9.45
CA ILE A 74 2.99 -12.51 10.71
C ILE A 74 2.07 -13.03 11.81
N ASP A 75 2.65 -13.66 12.82
CA ASP A 75 1.99 -14.24 13.98
C ASP A 75 2.89 -14.14 15.23
N GLU A 76 2.58 -14.87 16.29
CA GLU A 76 3.37 -14.91 17.54
C GLU A 76 4.78 -15.50 17.33
N ASP A 77 4.97 -16.36 16.34
CA ASP A 77 6.28 -16.94 16.01
C ASP A 77 7.15 -15.97 15.17
N GLY A 78 6.57 -14.86 14.70
CA GLY A 78 7.26 -13.81 14.00
C GLY A 78 6.78 -13.57 12.57
N MET A 79 7.70 -13.05 11.75
CA MET A 79 7.44 -12.67 10.36
C MET A 79 8.15 -13.64 9.41
N SER A 80 7.39 -14.30 8.57
CA SER A 80 7.91 -15.22 7.55
C SER A 80 7.38 -14.90 6.15
N ARG A 81 8.29 -14.87 5.17
CA ARG A 81 7.91 -14.77 3.76
C ARG A 81 7.31 -16.09 3.31
N GLN A 82 6.17 -16.00 2.62
CA GLN A 82 5.48 -17.16 2.10
C GLN A 82 5.97 -17.53 0.70
N PRO A 83 5.77 -18.77 0.24
CA PRO A 83 6.01 -19.16 -1.14
C PRO A 83 5.31 -18.22 -2.12
N HIS A 84 5.88 -18.07 -3.33
CA HIS A 84 5.27 -17.29 -4.39
C HIS A 84 3.87 -17.81 -4.69
N GLN A 85 2.90 -16.92 -4.69
CA GLN A 85 1.49 -17.24 -4.88
C GLN A 85 0.79 -16.09 -5.61
N PRO A 86 -0.36 -16.32 -6.24
CA PRO A 86 -1.07 -15.27 -6.95
C PRO A 86 -1.73 -14.31 -5.98
N HIS A 87 -1.84 -13.07 -6.39
CA HIS A 87 -2.74 -12.11 -5.76
C HIS A 87 -4.16 -12.34 -6.25
N TYR A 88 -5.12 -12.37 -5.33
CA TYR A 88 -6.54 -12.48 -5.65
C TYR A 88 -7.34 -11.41 -4.91
N GLN A 89 -8.24 -10.78 -5.63
CA GLN A 89 -9.20 -9.81 -5.12
C GLN A 89 -10.56 -10.12 -5.76
N SER A 90 -11.64 -10.13 -4.97
CA SER A 90 -12.97 -10.40 -5.53
C SER A 90 -13.47 -9.22 -6.39
N LEU A 91 -14.45 -9.48 -7.24
CA LEU A 91 -15.13 -8.45 -8.03
C LEU A 91 -15.86 -7.42 -7.16
N ASP A 92 -16.26 -7.77 -5.95
CA ASP A 92 -16.90 -6.84 -5.02
C ASP A 92 -15.99 -5.68 -4.59
N TYR A 93 -14.67 -5.95 -4.54
CA TYR A 93 -13.65 -4.96 -4.18
C TYR A 93 -12.96 -4.33 -5.38
N ASN A 94 -12.78 -5.10 -6.45
CA ASN A 94 -12.18 -4.59 -7.69
C ASN A 94 -13.01 -5.03 -8.90
N THR A 95 -13.96 -4.20 -9.26
CA THR A 95 -14.89 -4.46 -10.37
C THR A 95 -14.22 -4.51 -11.73
N LEU A 96 -13.02 -3.91 -11.88
CA LEU A 96 -12.29 -3.84 -13.14
C LEU A 96 -11.30 -5.01 -13.32
N ASN A 97 -10.50 -5.30 -12.30
CA ASN A 97 -9.38 -6.25 -12.40
C ASN A 97 -9.51 -7.44 -11.43
N GLY A 98 -10.62 -7.56 -10.69
CA GLY A 98 -10.88 -8.65 -9.74
C GLY A 98 -11.35 -9.94 -10.38
N GLY A 99 -11.62 -10.94 -9.54
CA GLY A 99 -12.22 -12.23 -9.94
C GLY A 99 -11.25 -13.25 -10.53
N ILE A 100 -9.98 -12.90 -10.72
CA ILE A 100 -8.95 -13.79 -11.26
C ILE A 100 -7.71 -13.85 -10.38
N ALA A 101 -7.04 -14.99 -10.37
CA ALA A 101 -5.72 -15.16 -9.74
C ALA A 101 -4.65 -14.52 -10.63
N ARG A 102 -3.92 -13.53 -10.11
CA ARG A 102 -2.93 -12.75 -10.86
C ARG A 102 -1.52 -13.09 -10.38
N TRP A 103 -0.75 -13.74 -11.22
CA TRP A 103 0.64 -14.13 -10.95
C TRP A 103 1.59 -13.00 -11.33
N PHE A 104 1.88 -12.12 -10.38
CA PHE A 104 2.85 -11.05 -10.57
C PHE A 104 4.26 -11.53 -10.28
N GLU A 105 5.26 -10.91 -10.91
CA GLU A 105 6.66 -11.17 -10.58
C GLU A 105 6.92 -10.99 -9.08
N PRO A 106 7.74 -11.85 -8.45
CA PRO A 106 8.02 -11.75 -7.04
C PRO A 106 8.88 -10.52 -6.71
N VAL A 107 8.67 -9.92 -5.53
CA VAL A 107 9.57 -8.91 -4.98
C VAL A 107 10.97 -9.52 -4.81
N THR A 108 11.98 -8.90 -5.39
CA THR A 108 13.36 -9.44 -5.47
C THR A 108 14.28 -8.98 -4.33
N THR A 109 14.00 -7.84 -3.70
CA THR A 109 14.82 -7.29 -2.60
C THR A 109 14.82 -8.13 -1.33
N GLY A 110 14.16 -9.29 -1.38
CA GLY A 110 14.14 -10.24 -0.28
C GLY A 110 13.55 -9.68 1.00
N ASP A 111 14.03 -10.16 2.12
CA ASP A 111 13.61 -9.74 3.46
C ASP A 111 14.61 -8.72 4.04
N GLY A 112 15.01 -7.74 3.25
CA GLY A 112 15.95 -6.70 3.67
C GLY A 112 15.48 -5.91 4.89
N PRO A 113 16.39 -5.26 5.63
CA PRO A 113 16.06 -4.54 6.87
C PRO A 113 15.02 -3.46 6.68
N THR A 114 15.00 -2.74 5.55
CA THR A 114 13.98 -1.72 5.27
C THR A 114 12.57 -2.32 5.19
N LEU A 115 12.37 -3.38 4.41
CA LEU A 115 11.05 -4.01 4.30
C LEU A 115 10.61 -4.59 5.65
N ARG A 116 11.50 -5.29 6.37
CA ARG A 116 11.21 -5.81 7.72
C ARG A 116 10.83 -4.71 8.71
N THR A 117 11.51 -3.57 8.66
CA THR A 117 11.20 -2.40 9.50
C THR A 117 9.80 -1.85 9.19
N ILE A 118 9.45 -1.71 7.90
CA ILE A 118 8.13 -1.22 7.48
C ILE A 118 7.03 -2.21 7.92
N LEU A 119 7.20 -3.51 7.67
CA LEU A 119 6.24 -4.52 8.08
C LEU A 119 6.09 -4.61 9.60
N GLY A 120 7.20 -4.51 10.36
CA GLY A 120 7.19 -4.49 11.81
C GLY A 120 6.49 -3.25 12.39
N PHE A 121 6.67 -2.07 11.78
CA PHE A 121 5.92 -0.87 12.11
C PHE A 121 4.40 -1.09 11.90
N CYS A 122 4.01 -1.56 10.72
CA CYS A 122 2.61 -1.83 10.42
C CYS A 122 2.00 -2.87 11.37
N HIS A 123 2.72 -3.96 11.65
CA HIS A 123 2.26 -5.02 12.55
C HIS A 123 1.97 -4.48 13.96
N ARG A 124 2.88 -3.67 14.53
CA ARG A 124 2.64 -3.06 15.85
C ARG A 124 1.46 -2.09 15.85
N LEU A 125 1.37 -1.24 14.82
CA LEU A 125 0.30 -0.25 14.72
C LEU A 125 -1.06 -0.92 14.51
N PHE A 126 -1.19 -1.77 13.51
CA PHE A 126 -2.45 -2.44 13.16
C PHE A 126 -2.84 -3.48 14.21
N GLY A 127 -1.85 -4.17 14.80
CA GLY A 127 -2.09 -5.08 15.92
C GLY A 127 -2.67 -4.38 17.15
N SER A 128 -2.31 -3.11 17.40
CA SER A 128 -2.90 -2.32 18.49
C SER A 128 -4.34 -1.86 18.22
N LEU A 129 -4.78 -1.87 16.96
CA LEU A 129 -6.14 -1.54 16.53
C LEU A 129 -7.04 -2.78 16.41
N ALA A 130 -6.46 -3.97 16.44
CA ALA A 130 -7.15 -5.25 16.33
C ALA A 130 -7.16 -5.99 17.67
N PRO A 131 -8.06 -6.99 17.87
CA PRO A 131 -8.00 -7.86 19.04
C PRO A 131 -6.64 -8.55 19.17
N ALA A 132 -6.21 -8.81 20.43
CA ALA A 132 -4.97 -9.52 20.71
C ALA A 132 -4.92 -10.91 20.04
N SER A 133 -3.71 -11.41 19.77
CA SER A 133 -3.45 -12.75 19.22
C SER A 133 -4.03 -12.99 17.82
N MET A 134 -3.75 -12.08 16.90
CA MET A 134 -4.15 -12.24 15.49
C MET A 134 -2.96 -12.61 14.63
N ALA A 135 -3.11 -13.70 13.87
CA ALA A 135 -2.23 -13.98 12.75
C ALA A 135 -2.67 -13.18 11.52
N TRP A 136 -1.68 -12.69 10.76
CA TRP A 136 -1.90 -11.82 9.61
C TRP A 136 -1.44 -12.48 8.31
N HIS A 137 -2.28 -12.36 7.29
CA HIS A 137 -1.87 -12.50 5.91
C HIS A 137 -1.52 -11.10 5.41
N VAL A 138 -0.28 -10.92 4.99
CA VAL A 138 0.25 -9.61 4.59
C VAL A 138 0.70 -9.69 3.14
N GLU A 139 0.17 -8.82 2.30
CA GLU A 139 0.63 -8.70 0.93
C GLU A 139 1.46 -7.42 0.76
N VAL A 140 2.56 -7.55 0.05
CA VAL A 140 3.48 -6.47 -0.29
C VAL A 140 3.45 -6.26 -1.78
N HIS A 141 3.10 -5.06 -2.20
CA HIS A 141 3.03 -4.67 -3.60
C HIS A 141 3.97 -3.50 -3.87
N GLN A 142 4.88 -3.69 -4.81
CA GLN A 142 5.64 -2.60 -5.41
C GLN A 142 4.89 -2.13 -6.67
N PHE A 143 4.50 -0.86 -6.72
CA PHE A 143 3.85 -0.27 -7.88
C PHE A 143 4.67 0.89 -8.44
N ARG A 144 4.86 0.91 -9.75
CA ARG A 144 5.21 2.10 -10.53
C ARG A 144 4.05 2.46 -11.43
N ILE A 145 3.58 3.70 -11.32
CA ILE A 145 2.59 4.26 -12.24
C ILE A 145 3.31 5.27 -13.12
N GLU A 146 3.40 4.95 -14.41
CA GLU A 146 4.03 5.78 -15.42
C GLU A 146 2.98 6.71 -16.06
N ALA A 147 3.38 7.94 -16.41
CA ALA A 147 2.61 8.84 -17.24
C ALA A 147 3.45 9.27 -18.44
N ARG A 148 2.81 9.50 -19.57
CA ARG A 148 3.49 9.88 -20.82
C ARG A 148 2.68 10.95 -21.53
N SER A 149 3.28 11.63 -22.51
CA SER A 149 2.56 12.54 -23.38
C SER A 149 1.34 11.85 -23.99
N GLY A 150 0.17 12.43 -23.80
CA GLY A 150 -1.10 11.91 -24.32
C GLY A 150 -1.65 10.68 -23.56
N THR A 151 -0.97 10.19 -22.52
CA THR A 151 -1.44 9.04 -21.73
C THR A 151 -1.27 9.30 -20.24
N GLN A 152 -2.37 9.42 -19.52
CA GLN A 152 -2.37 9.53 -18.06
C GLN A 152 -1.99 8.19 -17.43
N GLY A 153 -1.28 8.24 -16.32
CA GLY A 153 -1.14 7.09 -15.43
C GLY A 153 -2.31 7.04 -14.46
N LEU A 154 -2.94 5.88 -14.31
CA LEU A 154 -4.08 5.69 -13.41
C LEU A 154 -3.65 4.84 -12.20
N PRO A 155 -3.42 5.46 -11.02
CA PRO A 155 -3.06 4.69 -9.81
C PRO A 155 -4.19 3.74 -9.38
N THR A 156 -5.45 4.20 -9.49
CA THR A 156 -6.65 3.43 -9.18
C THR A 156 -7.63 3.53 -10.37
N PRO A 157 -7.43 2.71 -11.42
CA PRO A 157 -8.26 2.77 -12.63
C PRO A 157 -9.73 2.41 -12.35
N GLU A 158 -10.00 1.65 -11.29
CA GLU A 158 -11.32 1.34 -10.77
C GLU A 158 -11.99 2.50 -10.04
N GLY A 159 -11.26 3.60 -9.77
CA GLY A 159 -11.77 4.75 -9.04
C GLY A 159 -11.75 4.55 -7.52
N LEU A 160 -12.82 4.98 -6.84
CA LEU A 160 -12.99 4.78 -5.39
C LEU A 160 -13.29 3.33 -5.09
N HIS A 161 -12.43 2.69 -4.29
CA HIS A 161 -12.52 1.27 -3.95
C HIS A 161 -12.08 1.00 -2.50
N ARG A 162 -12.24 -0.24 -2.09
CA ARG A 162 -11.60 -0.87 -0.93
C ARG A 162 -10.82 -2.08 -1.42
N ASP A 163 -9.76 -2.44 -0.72
CA ASP A 163 -8.93 -3.59 -1.08
C ASP A 163 -9.52 -4.94 -0.62
N GLY A 164 -10.45 -4.92 0.33
CA GLY A 164 -11.05 -6.12 0.92
C GLY A 164 -10.17 -6.75 1.99
N VAL A 165 -9.42 -5.92 2.68
CA VAL A 165 -8.52 -6.28 3.79
C VAL A 165 -8.91 -5.53 5.06
N ASP A 166 -8.13 -5.67 6.15
CA ASP A 166 -8.39 -4.90 7.37
C ASP A 166 -7.68 -3.54 7.32
N TYR A 167 -6.40 -3.53 7.00
CA TYR A 167 -5.60 -2.30 7.00
C TYR A 167 -4.67 -2.22 5.80
N VAL A 168 -4.38 -0.99 5.39
CA VAL A 168 -3.48 -0.68 4.26
C VAL A 168 -2.48 0.41 4.66
N LEU A 169 -1.21 0.20 4.30
CA LEU A 169 -0.20 1.25 4.21
C LEU A 169 0.06 1.54 2.73
N VAL A 170 0.03 2.80 2.34
CA VAL A 170 0.58 3.30 1.07
C VAL A 170 1.74 4.22 1.41
N LEU A 171 2.96 3.85 1.04
CA LEU A 171 4.20 4.61 1.28
C LEU A 171 4.78 5.07 -0.05
N LEU A 172 5.01 6.37 -0.20
CA LEU A 172 5.71 6.90 -1.36
C LEU A 172 7.19 6.56 -1.29
N VAL A 173 7.70 5.95 -2.35
CA VAL A 173 9.11 5.57 -2.51
C VAL A 173 9.84 6.55 -3.40
N ASN A 174 9.19 6.97 -4.50
CA ASN A 174 9.73 7.96 -5.41
C ASN A 174 8.62 8.65 -6.19
N ARG A 175 8.88 9.91 -6.59
CA ARG A 175 7.98 10.70 -7.44
C ARG A 175 8.85 11.56 -8.35
N GLN A 176 8.70 11.38 -9.66
CA GLN A 176 9.51 12.09 -10.64
C GLN A 176 8.64 12.70 -11.73
N ASN A 177 8.79 13.99 -11.96
CA ASN A 177 8.18 14.71 -13.08
C ASN A 177 6.67 14.49 -13.23
N ILE A 178 5.92 14.34 -12.11
CA ILE A 178 4.47 14.13 -12.15
C ILE A 178 3.74 15.27 -11.48
N GLY A 179 2.67 15.76 -12.14
CA GLY A 179 1.59 16.52 -11.53
C GLY A 179 0.45 15.62 -11.03
N ARG A 180 -0.44 16.18 -10.23
CA ARG A 180 -1.65 15.51 -9.69
C ARG A 180 -1.34 14.28 -8.84
N GLY A 181 -2.20 13.25 -8.90
CA GLY A 181 -2.06 12.05 -8.06
C GLY A 181 -2.52 12.27 -6.62
N THR A 182 -3.60 13.04 -6.47
CA THR A 182 -4.23 13.33 -5.18
C THR A 182 -5.00 12.12 -4.69
N THR A 183 -4.71 11.67 -3.49
CA THR A 183 -5.48 10.64 -2.78
C THR A 183 -6.70 11.29 -2.15
N THR A 184 -7.86 10.67 -2.31
CA THR A 184 -9.10 11.04 -1.62
C THR A 184 -9.60 9.88 -0.79
N ILE A 185 -10.06 10.20 0.42
CA ILE A 185 -10.64 9.24 1.36
C ILE A 185 -12.11 9.60 1.55
N HIS A 186 -12.97 8.60 1.49
CA HIS A 186 -14.41 8.77 1.59
C HIS A 186 -14.98 7.78 2.62
N SER A 187 -16.03 8.21 3.31
CA SER A 187 -16.83 7.33 4.16
C SER A 187 -17.57 6.27 3.34
N LEU A 188 -18.16 5.28 4.01
CA LEU A 188 -18.95 4.23 3.35
C LEU A 188 -20.18 4.77 2.59
N ASP A 189 -20.72 5.93 3.00
CA ASP A 189 -21.75 6.68 2.27
C ASP A 189 -21.18 7.64 1.21
N ARG A 190 -19.88 7.48 0.85
CA ARG A 190 -19.15 8.21 -0.19
C ARG A 190 -18.96 9.72 0.06
N ARG A 191 -19.11 10.19 1.28
CA ARG A 191 -18.78 11.56 1.66
C ARG A 191 -17.27 11.72 1.77
N LEU A 192 -16.72 12.79 1.20
CA LEU A 192 -15.28 13.11 1.30
C LEU A 192 -14.90 13.37 2.77
N LEU A 193 -13.93 12.60 3.27
CA LEU A 193 -13.35 12.73 4.61
C LEU A 193 -11.99 13.44 4.59
N GLY A 194 -11.19 13.19 3.54
CA GLY A 194 -9.86 13.78 3.42
C GLY A 194 -9.34 13.75 2.00
N SER A 195 -8.40 14.66 1.74
CA SER A 195 -7.72 14.77 0.45
C SER A 195 -6.28 15.25 0.68
N PHE A 196 -5.32 14.54 0.11
CA PHE A 196 -3.88 14.84 0.22
C PHE A 196 -3.12 14.26 -0.96
N THR A 197 -1.90 14.72 -1.17
CA THR A 197 -1.00 14.17 -2.19
C THR A 197 0.29 13.72 -1.53
N LEU A 198 0.72 12.48 -1.81
CA LEU A 198 2.04 12.00 -1.42
C LEU A 198 3.06 12.63 -2.39
N THR A 199 3.97 13.45 -1.89
CA THR A 199 4.91 14.25 -2.69
C THR A 199 6.37 13.92 -2.41
N GLU A 200 6.70 13.58 -1.17
CA GLU A 200 8.06 13.29 -0.74
C GLU A 200 8.23 11.80 -0.40
N PRO A 201 9.38 11.18 -0.70
CA PRO A 201 9.67 9.83 -0.22
C PRO A 201 9.44 9.73 1.29
N PHE A 202 8.77 8.67 1.72
CA PHE A 202 8.21 8.43 3.07
C PHE A 202 6.87 9.12 3.37
N ASP A 203 6.31 9.99 2.53
CA ASP A 203 4.91 10.35 2.71
C ASP A 203 4.06 9.07 2.69
N ALA A 204 3.12 8.96 3.64
CA ALA A 204 2.35 7.75 3.82
C ALA A 204 0.87 8.00 4.10
N ALA A 205 0.04 7.11 3.60
CA ALA A 205 -1.36 6.97 4.00
C ALA A 205 -1.54 5.62 4.72
N LEU A 206 -2.23 5.64 5.85
CA LEU A 206 -2.64 4.48 6.63
C LEU A 206 -4.15 4.44 6.63
N VAL A 207 -4.74 3.31 6.29
CA VAL A 207 -6.19 3.18 6.04
C VAL A 207 -6.74 1.96 6.77
N ASP A 208 -7.87 2.14 7.47
CA ASP A 208 -8.76 1.07 7.89
C ASP A 208 -9.72 0.79 6.73
N ASP A 209 -9.40 -0.24 5.94
CA ASP A 209 -10.08 -0.55 4.68
C ASP A 209 -11.54 -0.98 4.89
N ALA A 210 -11.87 -1.45 6.09
CA ALA A 210 -13.26 -1.80 6.41
C ALA A 210 -14.17 -0.57 6.59
N ARG A 211 -13.61 0.63 6.85
CA ARG A 211 -14.34 1.83 7.24
C ARG A 211 -14.39 2.92 6.20
N VAL A 212 -13.48 2.92 5.22
CA VAL A 212 -13.39 3.99 4.22
C VAL A 212 -13.16 3.44 2.82
N TYR A 213 -13.60 4.20 1.82
CA TYR A 213 -13.16 4.08 0.43
C TYR A 213 -11.97 5.00 0.21
N HIS A 214 -11.07 4.59 -0.67
CA HIS A 214 -9.97 5.42 -1.12
C HIS A 214 -9.80 5.36 -2.64
N GLY A 215 -9.17 6.39 -3.19
CA GLY A 215 -8.85 6.47 -4.61
C GLY A 215 -7.80 7.54 -4.86
N VAL A 216 -7.17 7.49 -6.03
CA VAL A 216 -6.12 8.43 -6.42
C VAL A 216 -6.41 8.97 -7.80
N THR A 217 -6.40 10.29 -7.94
CA THR A 217 -6.60 10.94 -9.24
C THR A 217 -5.49 10.56 -10.23
N PRO A 218 -5.76 10.59 -11.54
CA PRO A 218 -4.76 10.35 -12.57
C PRO A 218 -3.51 11.19 -12.37
N VAL A 219 -2.36 10.69 -12.80
CA VAL A 219 -1.07 11.40 -12.83
C VAL A 219 -0.72 11.77 -14.26
N GLU A 220 -0.08 12.93 -14.42
CA GLU A 220 0.31 13.52 -15.70
C GLU A 220 1.76 13.98 -15.64
N PRO A 221 2.53 13.91 -16.74
CA PRO A 221 3.87 14.50 -16.77
C PRO A 221 3.79 16.03 -16.68
N VAL A 222 4.70 16.63 -15.92
CA VAL A 222 4.89 18.09 -15.87
C VAL A 222 5.68 18.54 -17.08
N ASP A 223 6.79 17.86 -17.39
CA ASP A 223 7.59 18.03 -18.60
C ASP A 223 7.41 16.81 -19.50
N LEU A 224 6.85 17.03 -20.69
CA LEU A 224 6.55 15.97 -21.65
C LEU A 224 7.80 15.30 -22.26
N THR A 225 8.98 15.90 -22.09
CA THR A 225 10.26 15.39 -22.61
C THR A 225 10.99 14.48 -21.62
N GLN A 226 10.55 14.43 -20.37
CA GLN A 226 11.20 13.69 -19.29
C GLN A 226 10.36 12.46 -18.85
N PRO A 227 11.01 11.39 -18.37
CA PRO A 227 10.30 10.28 -17.72
C PRO A 227 9.45 10.80 -16.55
N ALA A 228 8.21 10.30 -16.46
CA ALA A 228 7.27 10.71 -15.43
C ALA A 228 6.66 9.49 -14.77
N TYR A 229 6.83 9.34 -13.45
CA TYR A 229 6.32 8.18 -12.71
C TYR A 229 6.19 8.44 -11.21
N ARG A 230 5.37 7.61 -10.58
CA ARG A 230 5.18 7.52 -9.14
C ARG A 230 5.42 6.09 -8.69
N ASP A 231 6.29 5.89 -7.71
CA ASP A 231 6.61 4.62 -7.09
C ASP A 231 6.03 4.57 -5.69
N VAL A 232 5.26 3.55 -5.40
CA VAL A 232 4.69 3.32 -4.07
C VAL A 232 4.88 1.88 -3.63
N LEU A 233 5.10 1.72 -2.33
CA LEU A 233 4.91 0.46 -1.63
C LEU A 233 3.49 0.45 -1.07
N VAL A 234 2.72 -0.57 -1.41
CA VAL A 234 1.43 -0.84 -0.76
C VAL A 234 1.56 -2.12 0.05
N VAL A 235 1.20 -2.04 1.32
CA VAL A 235 1.20 -3.20 2.23
C VAL A 235 -0.20 -3.36 2.78
N THR A 236 -0.79 -4.52 2.53
CA THR A 236 -2.12 -4.85 3.05
C THR A 236 -2.02 -5.87 4.17
N PHE A 237 -2.83 -5.70 5.19
CA PHE A 237 -2.95 -6.58 6.35
C PHE A 237 -4.36 -7.14 6.42
N ARG A 238 -4.49 -8.47 6.35
CA ARG A 238 -5.74 -9.19 6.53
C ARG A 238 -5.60 -10.20 7.65
N ARG A 239 -6.54 -10.17 8.60
CA ARG A 239 -6.59 -11.14 9.70
C ARG A 239 -6.85 -12.54 9.14
N LYS A 240 -6.08 -13.53 9.63
CA LYS A 240 -6.40 -14.94 9.40
C LYS A 240 -7.48 -15.34 10.39
N SER A 241 -8.59 -15.93 9.90
CA SER A 241 -9.57 -16.57 10.76
C SER A 241 -9.00 -17.87 11.33
N ASN A 242 -9.20 -18.14 12.61
CA ASN A 242 -8.76 -19.37 13.29
C ASN A 242 -9.42 -20.67 12.75
N VAL A 243 -10.16 -20.59 11.63
CA VAL A 243 -10.95 -21.73 11.10
C VAL A 243 -10.14 -22.59 10.11
N GLU A 244 -9.00 -22.11 9.57
CA GLU A 244 -8.24 -22.86 8.55
C GLU A 244 -7.23 -23.89 9.14
N GLY A 245 -7.19 -24.07 10.46
CA GLY A 245 -6.23 -24.95 11.16
C GLY A 245 -6.76 -26.32 11.60
N ARG A 246 -7.96 -26.74 11.24
CA ARG A 246 -8.56 -28.00 11.73
C ARG A 246 -9.19 -28.90 10.67
N THR A 247 -8.59 -29.05 9.51
CA THR A 247 -8.98 -30.13 8.58
C THR A 247 -7.76 -30.71 7.89
N SER A 248 -7.03 -31.57 8.60
CA SER A 248 -6.29 -32.71 8.02
C SER A 248 -5.70 -33.59 9.11
N GLU A 249 -6.55 -34.26 9.88
CA GLU A 249 -6.25 -35.57 10.48
C GLU A 249 -7.58 -36.30 10.55
N GLY A 250 -7.75 -37.24 9.64
CA GLY A 250 -8.81 -38.21 9.58
C GLY A 250 -8.50 -39.23 8.51
#